data_84947c9b8cae4260edc7da3949f07783
#
_entry.id   84947c9b8cae4260edc7da3949f07783
#
_cell.length_a   1.000
_cell.length_b   1.000
_cell.length_c   1.000
_cell.angle_alpha   90.00
_cell.angle_beta   90.00
_cell.angle_gamma   90.00
#
_symmetry.space_group_name_H-M   'P 1'
#
loop_
_entity.id
_entity.type
_entity.pdbx_description
1 polymer ?
#
loop_
_entity_poly.entity_id
_entity_poly.type
_entity_poly.pdbx_seq_one_letter_code
_entity_poly.pdbx_strand_id
1 'polypeptide(L)'
;MNSDRDDDQTPPGNDEPRDYRYRYKYLHKYGDEGRDARPDDDKDGDKQDDAKKKDDKGEDKDEDKKGDEKKDGEEKESPEDQRKKKRKRIIVLSIIALVFIVAVLVWLLLSIFIFSKRETTDDAYVRGDMVIISSRVPGTVVEITAEETDRVHAGQVLVRLDPADAQVSLMNAEGQLAQAVRQAQQSIQQAAEADAAVVQRRAQYETERDNYQRRHPLVEQHAVAPEEAETTQRQMQAALAAVQQAQRQAAAAHAQVDGTDVHDFPAVVQARSQFRNAWINNNRNAIVSPIDGYAARRQVQVGQRIQPGQDLLTIVPLYDLWVDANFKETQLQNIRIGQPVEVTTDIYSDVTYHGKVVGLNAGTGSAFSLLPAENATGNWIKVVQRLPVRISLDPRELARHPLRIGLSAYVNTNTHDRDGIVLSDQTRQRPLASTAVYEREVNEADQQAEAIIAKNTVELPDIITANGKPQRGH
;
A
#
# COMPACT_ATOMS: atom_id res chain seq x y z
N MET A 1 -46.37 41.47 41.46
CA MET A 1 -45.77 42.76 41.21
C MET A 1 -44.85 42.51 40.04
N ASN A 2 -45.35 42.69 38.88
CA ASN A 2 -45.09 43.70 37.84
C ASN A 2 -43.60 43.65 37.42
N SER A 3 -43.23 43.64 36.24
CA SER A 3 -43.81 43.87 34.90
C SER A 3 -42.73 43.63 33.87
N ASP A 4 -43.08 43.04 32.80
CA ASP A 4 -43.13 43.60 31.45
C ASP A 4 -41.83 43.66 30.61
N ARG A 5 -41.91 42.95 29.48
CA ARG A 5 -41.72 43.37 28.09
C ARG A 5 -40.30 43.69 27.67
N ASP A 6 -39.78 43.28 26.55
CA ASP A 6 -40.34 43.37 25.19
C ASP A 6 -39.58 42.46 24.22
N ASP A 7 -40.33 42.07 23.24
CA ASP A 7 -40.06 41.60 21.88
C ASP A 7 -38.78 42.08 21.20
N ASP A 8 -38.11 41.18 20.49
CA ASP A 8 -37.62 41.57 19.16
C ASP A 8 -37.62 40.38 18.19
N GLN A 9 -38.39 40.54 17.13
CA GLN A 9 -38.58 39.68 16.00
C GLN A 9 -37.50 39.94 14.96
N THR A 10 -36.83 38.93 14.45
CA THR A 10 -36.11 38.99 13.20
C THR A 10 -36.57 37.91 12.25
N PRO A 11 -36.81 38.25 10.97
CA PRO A 11 -37.36 37.35 9.97
C PRO A 11 -36.31 36.45 9.31
N PRO A 12 -36.70 35.33 8.66
CA PRO A 12 -35.77 34.38 8.04
C PRO A 12 -35.28 34.87 6.67
N GLY A 13 -33.96 34.89 6.51
CA GLY A 13 -33.30 35.15 5.23
C GLY A 13 -33.18 33.88 4.38
N ASN A 14 -33.69 33.99 3.17
CA ASN A 14 -33.48 33.05 2.06
C ASN A 14 -32.01 33.03 1.67
N ASP A 15 -31.38 31.85 1.68
CA ASP A 15 -30.12 31.61 0.98
C ASP A 15 -30.35 30.65 -0.20
N GLU A 16 -30.36 31.23 -1.38
CA GLU A 16 -30.21 30.52 -2.66
C GLU A 16 -28.73 30.12 -2.88
N PRO A 17 -28.45 28.98 -3.53
CA PRO A 17 -27.09 28.53 -3.81
C PRO A 17 -26.48 29.30 -4.98
N ARG A 18 -25.32 29.90 -4.76
CA ARG A 18 -24.50 30.56 -5.79
C ARG A 18 -23.79 29.54 -6.68
N ASP A 19 -24.19 29.59 -7.95
CA ASP A 19 -23.61 28.93 -9.10
C ASP A 19 -22.22 29.50 -9.43
N TYR A 20 -21.14 28.75 -9.25
CA TYR A 20 -19.79 29.12 -9.68
C TYR A 20 -19.49 28.52 -11.05
N ARG A 21 -19.85 29.25 -12.12
CA ARG A 21 -19.32 28.99 -13.45
C ARG A 21 -17.92 29.55 -13.60
N TYR A 22 -16.91 28.72 -13.62
CA TYR A 22 -15.57 29.08 -14.04
C TYR A 22 -15.50 29.20 -15.57
N ARG A 23 -15.30 30.45 -16.02
CA ARG A 23 -15.01 30.82 -17.41
C ARG A 23 -13.51 30.78 -17.63
N TYR A 24 -13.00 29.78 -18.36
CA TYR A 24 -11.64 29.81 -18.86
C TYR A 24 -11.54 30.72 -20.09
N LYS A 25 -10.78 31.80 -19.95
CA LYS A 25 -10.40 32.72 -21.02
C LYS A 25 -8.95 32.44 -21.39
N TYR A 26 -8.72 31.78 -22.54
CA TYR A 26 -7.39 31.65 -23.11
C TYR A 26 -6.97 33.00 -23.75
N LEU A 27 -5.88 33.53 -23.25
CA LEU A 27 -5.14 34.64 -23.85
C LEU A 27 -3.96 34.07 -24.65
N HIS A 28 -4.08 34.11 -25.98
CA HIS A 28 -2.92 34.05 -26.86
C HIS A 28 -2.37 35.48 -27.04
N LYS A 29 -1.10 35.65 -26.79
CA LYS A 29 -0.34 36.83 -27.19
C LYS A 29 1.13 36.49 -27.37
N TYR A 30 1.64 36.80 -28.56
CA TYR A 30 3.01 36.98 -29.08
C TYR A 30 3.15 36.18 -30.38
N GLY A 31 3.54 36.74 -31.52
CA GLY A 31 4.04 38.08 -31.87
C GLY A 31 4.44 38.00 -33.32
N ASP A 32 4.29 39.09 -33.91
CA ASP A 32 4.31 39.52 -35.28
C ASP A 32 5.73 39.64 -35.84
N GLU A 33 5.84 39.52 -37.18
CA GLU A 33 6.73 40.13 -38.17
C GLU A 33 7.01 39.14 -39.29
N GLY A 34 6.66 39.29 -40.54
CA GLY A 34 6.40 40.44 -41.36
C GLY A 34 6.46 40.04 -42.82
N ARG A 35 5.67 40.75 -43.60
CA ARG A 35 5.85 41.10 -45.02
C ARG A 35 5.42 40.15 -46.14
N ASP A 36 4.34 40.58 -46.72
CA ASP A 36 4.10 41.09 -48.06
C ASP A 36 3.93 40.12 -49.25
N ALA A 37 2.78 40.23 -49.79
CA ALA A 37 2.35 40.43 -51.17
C ALA A 37 1.25 39.47 -51.63
N ARG A 38 0.09 40.07 -51.84
CA ARG A 38 -0.98 39.65 -52.74
C ARG A 38 -0.60 40.10 -54.18
N PRO A 39 -1.36 39.81 -55.26
CA PRO A 39 -2.65 39.10 -55.34
C PRO A 39 -2.85 38.27 -56.66
N ASP A 40 -4.05 37.74 -56.76
CA ASP A 40 -4.90 37.50 -57.97
C ASP A 40 -4.64 36.21 -58.77
N ASP A 41 -5.57 35.49 -59.06
CA ASP A 41 -6.85 35.45 -59.67
C ASP A 41 -7.16 34.09 -60.31
N ASP A 42 -8.40 33.71 -60.17
CA ASP A 42 -9.31 33.09 -61.10
C ASP A 42 -9.20 31.67 -61.69
N LYS A 43 -10.28 30.97 -61.36
CA LYS A 43 -11.18 30.22 -62.28
C LYS A 43 -10.89 28.78 -62.67
N ASP A 44 -11.90 28.05 -62.30
CA ASP A 44 -12.73 27.11 -63.05
C ASP A 44 -12.12 25.94 -63.86
N GLY A 45 -12.75 24.82 -63.70
CA GLY A 45 -13.09 23.91 -64.79
C GLY A 45 -12.71 22.44 -64.60
N ASP A 46 -13.60 21.70 -64.06
CA ASP A 46 -14.39 20.62 -64.69
C ASP A 46 -13.70 19.64 -65.67
N LYS A 47 -14.05 18.35 -65.44
CA LYS A 47 -14.15 17.23 -66.39
C LYS A 47 -12.98 16.30 -66.63
N GLN A 48 -13.19 15.11 -66.14
CA GLN A 48 -13.53 13.87 -66.90
C GLN A 48 -12.49 13.35 -67.89
N ASP A 49 -12.31 12.06 -67.77
CA ASP A 49 -12.21 10.99 -68.74
C ASP A 49 -10.87 10.45 -69.21
N ASP A 50 -10.87 9.15 -69.03
CA ASP A 50 -10.55 8.11 -70.00
C ASP A 50 -9.10 7.83 -70.50
N ALA A 51 -8.79 6.58 -70.21
CA ALA A 51 -8.39 5.56 -71.17
C ALA A 51 -7.03 5.62 -71.89
N LYS A 52 -6.46 4.47 -71.86
CA LYS A 52 -5.77 3.77 -72.95
C LYS A 52 -4.32 4.05 -73.27
N LYS A 53 -3.64 2.94 -73.22
CA LYS A 53 -2.83 2.36 -74.31
C LYS A 53 -1.39 2.82 -74.52
N LYS A 54 -0.62 1.75 -74.50
CA LYS A 54 0.25 1.29 -75.59
C LYS A 54 1.68 1.85 -75.65
N ASP A 55 2.47 0.78 -75.77
CA ASP A 55 3.58 0.58 -76.74
C ASP A 55 4.75 1.56 -76.61
N ASP A 56 5.97 1.21 -76.74
CA ASP A 56 6.63 0.41 -77.78
C ASP A 56 8.15 0.58 -77.60
N LYS A 57 8.87 -0.45 -78.02
CA LYS A 57 10.18 -0.40 -78.72
C LYS A 57 11.39 0.24 -78.03
N GLY A 58 12.45 -0.28 -78.14
CA GLY A 58 13.12 -1.05 -79.17
C GLY A 58 14.61 -1.19 -78.88
N GLU A 59 15.08 -2.13 -79.55
CA GLU A 59 16.28 -2.14 -80.43
C GLU A 59 17.63 -1.92 -79.72
N ASP A 60 18.61 -2.58 -79.98
CA ASP A 60 19.23 -3.38 -81.05
C ASP A 60 20.65 -3.66 -80.63
N LYS A 61 21.25 -4.67 -81.01
CA LYS A 61 22.20 -5.06 -81.99
C LYS A 61 23.20 -6.13 -81.54
N ASP A 62 23.12 -7.16 -82.32
CA ASP A 62 24.13 -7.74 -83.24
C ASP A 62 25.53 -8.06 -82.67
N GLU A 63 26.00 -9.14 -82.94
CA GLU A 63 26.69 -9.80 -84.05
C GLU A 63 27.45 -11.07 -83.58
N ASP A 64 27.20 -12.11 -84.19
CA ASP A 64 27.89 -12.78 -85.31
C ASP A 64 28.87 -13.95 -84.94
N LYS A 65 28.57 -15.03 -85.60
CA LYS A 65 29.29 -15.94 -86.50
C LYS A 65 29.59 -17.38 -86.09
N LYS A 66 29.08 -18.19 -87.06
CA LYS A 66 29.63 -19.41 -87.67
C LYS A 66 29.82 -20.64 -86.77
N GLY A 67 29.12 -21.68 -87.01
CA GLY A 67 29.07 -22.50 -88.26
C GLY A 67 29.72 -23.84 -87.97
N ASP A 68 28.96 -24.88 -88.06
CA ASP A 68 29.31 -26.03 -88.91
C ASP A 68 28.19 -27.10 -88.82
N GLU A 69 27.82 -27.55 -90.01
CA GLU A 69 26.98 -28.66 -90.30
C GLU A 69 27.58 -30.00 -89.82
N LYS A 70 26.73 -30.83 -89.28
CA LYS A 70 26.72 -32.27 -89.67
C LYS A 70 25.33 -32.85 -89.49
N LYS A 71 24.81 -33.24 -90.65
CA LYS A 71 23.76 -34.24 -90.83
C LYS A 71 24.13 -35.53 -90.12
N ASP A 72 23.16 -36.19 -89.49
CA ASP A 72 22.72 -37.50 -89.88
C ASP A 72 21.70 -38.08 -88.88
N GLY A 73 20.70 -38.67 -89.42
CA GLY A 73 19.97 -39.75 -88.73
C GLY A 73 18.55 -39.43 -88.23
N GLU A 74 17.64 -39.21 -89.13
CA GLU A 74 16.24 -39.47 -88.87
C GLU A 74 16.02 -40.99 -88.69
N GLU A 75 16.03 -41.43 -87.47
CA GLU A 75 15.38 -42.70 -87.10
C GLU A 75 13.90 -42.39 -86.73
N LYS A 76 13.01 -42.70 -87.68
CA LYS A 76 11.55 -42.66 -87.45
C LYS A 76 11.18 -43.68 -86.40
N GLU A 77 11.14 -43.24 -85.10
CA GLU A 77 10.43 -44.02 -84.09
C GLU A 77 8.98 -44.10 -84.41
N SER A 78 8.48 -45.33 -84.44
CA SER A 78 7.09 -45.64 -84.75
C SER A 78 6.12 -44.92 -83.77
N PRO A 79 4.90 -44.54 -84.23
CA PRO A 79 3.95 -43.73 -83.42
C PRO A 79 3.48 -44.45 -82.13
N GLU A 80 3.74 -45.77 -81.98
CA GLU A 80 3.39 -46.55 -80.75
C GLU A 80 4.39 -46.35 -79.61
N ASP A 81 5.67 -46.15 -79.85
CA ASP A 81 6.67 -45.98 -78.79
C ASP A 81 6.65 -44.56 -78.25
N GLN A 82 6.31 -43.53 -79.01
CA GLN A 82 6.09 -42.19 -78.53
C GLN A 82 4.83 -42.11 -77.65
N ARG A 83 3.83 -42.87 -77.87
CA ARG A 83 2.61 -42.99 -77.03
C ARG A 83 2.92 -43.66 -75.71
N LYS A 84 3.77 -44.69 -75.70
CA LYS A 84 4.23 -45.35 -74.45
C LYS A 84 5.17 -44.48 -73.61
N LYS A 85 6.08 -43.74 -74.24
CA LYS A 85 6.97 -42.78 -73.55
C LYS A 85 6.17 -41.58 -72.98
N LYS A 86 5.18 -41.07 -73.73
CA LYS A 86 4.27 -39.99 -73.27
C LYS A 86 3.39 -40.47 -72.09
N ARG A 87 2.83 -41.73 -72.16
CA ARG A 87 2.04 -42.25 -71.03
C ARG A 87 2.90 -42.46 -69.78
N LYS A 88 4.14 -43.02 -69.92
CA LYS A 88 5.06 -43.17 -68.79
C LYS A 88 5.43 -41.82 -68.18
N ARG A 89 5.70 -40.77 -68.98
CA ARG A 89 5.96 -39.42 -68.50
C ARG A 89 4.74 -38.81 -67.78
N ILE A 90 3.53 -38.97 -68.29
CA ILE A 90 2.30 -38.53 -67.67
C ILE A 90 2.06 -39.24 -66.32
N ILE A 91 2.30 -40.58 -66.27
CA ILE A 91 2.15 -41.37 -65.05
C ILE A 91 3.19 -40.91 -64.00
N VAL A 92 4.46 -40.71 -64.38
CA VAL A 92 5.51 -40.23 -63.49
C VAL A 92 5.20 -38.79 -62.99
N LEU A 93 4.75 -37.89 -63.85
CA LEU A 93 4.33 -36.53 -63.48
C LEU A 93 3.09 -36.54 -62.56
N SER A 94 2.14 -37.44 -62.80
CA SER A 94 0.96 -37.64 -61.95
C SER A 94 1.33 -38.16 -60.55
N ILE A 95 2.31 -39.08 -60.48
CA ILE A 95 2.82 -39.60 -59.19
C ILE A 95 3.55 -38.48 -58.43
N ILE A 96 4.40 -37.71 -59.11
CA ILE A 96 5.09 -36.54 -58.50
C ILE A 96 4.09 -35.52 -58.01
N ALA A 97 3.05 -35.18 -58.81
CA ALA A 97 1.99 -34.28 -58.42
C ALA A 97 1.19 -34.81 -57.22
N LEU A 98 0.90 -36.10 -57.20
CA LEU A 98 0.22 -36.75 -56.09
C LEU A 98 1.04 -36.69 -54.79
N VAL A 99 2.34 -36.99 -54.87
CA VAL A 99 3.27 -36.91 -53.72
C VAL A 99 3.36 -35.47 -53.22
N PHE A 100 3.42 -34.49 -54.12
CA PHE A 100 3.45 -33.08 -53.75
C PHE A 100 2.14 -32.67 -53.06
N ILE A 101 0.98 -33.07 -53.60
CA ILE A 101 -0.32 -32.77 -52.97
C ILE A 101 -0.41 -33.43 -51.60
N VAL A 102 0.04 -34.68 -51.43
CA VAL A 102 0.06 -35.36 -50.14
C VAL A 102 1.02 -34.63 -49.16
N ALA A 103 2.21 -34.26 -49.64
CA ALA A 103 3.17 -33.48 -48.81
C ALA A 103 2.59 -32.13 -48.36
N VAL A 104 1.91 -31.40 -49.24
CA VAL A 104 1.21 -30.14 -48.92
C VAL A 104 0.05 -30.39 -47.95
N LEU A 105 -0.74 -31.46 -48.14
CA LEU A 105 -1.82 -31.84 -47.22
C LEU A 105 -1.28 -32.20 -45.82
N VAL A 106 -0.21 -32.99 -45.76
CA VAL A 106 0.44 -33.36 -44.50
C VAL A 106 1.02 -32.11 -43.82
N TRP A 107 1.68 -31.24 -44.57
CA TRP A 107 2.19 -29.97 -44.04
C TRP A 107 1.06 -29.07 -43.56
N LEU A 108 -0.04 -28.95 -44.27
CA LEU A 108 -1.23 -28.20 -43.90
C LEU A 108 -1.88 -28.75 -42.64
N LEU A 109 -2.04 -30.10 -42.55
CA LEU A 109 -2.57 -30.76 -41.36
C LEU A 109 -1.66 -30.56 -40.15
N LEU A 110 -0.35 -30.75 -40.32
CA LEU A 110 0.64 -30.48 -39.25
C LEU A 110 0.62 -29.00 -38.82
N SER A 111 0.58 -28.10 -39.78
CA SER A 111 0.49 -26.66 -39.54
C SER A 111 -0.75 -26.29 -38.73
N ILE A 112 -1.94 -26.74 -39.14
CA ILE A 112 -3.21 -26.53 -38.43
C ILE A 112 -3.12 -27.13 -37.01
N PHE A 113 -2.57 -28.34 -36.88
CA PHE A 113 -2.51 -29.05 -35.59
C PHE A 113 -1.51 -28.40 -34.60
N ILE A 114 -0.44 -27.80 -35.09
CA ILE A 114 0.58 -27.10 -34.27
C ILE A 114 0.15 -25.66 -33.94
N PHE A 115 -0.31 -24.89 -34.93
CA PHE A 115 -0.69 -23.49 -34.74
C PHE A 115 -2.03 -23.32 -33.99
N SER A 116 -2.94 -24.33 -34.06
CA SER A 116 -4.23 -24.30 -33.33
C SER A 116 -4.10 -24.43 -31.79
N LYS A 117 -2.89 -24.66 -31.28
CA LYS A 117 -2.65 -24.87 -29.84
C LYS A 117 -1.93 -23.71 -29.16
N ARG A 118 -1.89 -22.55 -29.78
CA ARG A 118 -1.24 -21.34 -29.25
C ARG A 118 -2.15 -20.13 -29.45
N GLU A 119 -2.30 -19.35 -28.39
CA GLU A 119 -2.98 -18.06 -28.46
C GLU A 119 -1.97 -16.95 -28.22
N THR A 120 -1.96 -15.97 -29.12
CA THR A 120 -0.99 -14.88 -29.06
C THR A 120 -1.68 -13.52 -29.02
N THR A 121 -1.06 -12.57 -28.33
CA THR A 121 -1.46 -11.17 -28.32
C THR A 121 -0.24 -10.26 -28.25
N ASP A 122 -0.32 -9.15 -28.97
CA ASP A 122 0.60 -8.02 -28.97
C ASP A 122 0.11 -6.87 -28.07
N ASP A 123 -1.13 -6.97 -27.60
CA ASP A 123 -1.73 -6.02 -26.68
C ASP A 123 -1.51 -6.49 -25.24
N ALA A 124 -0.28 -6.42 -24.79
CA ALA A 124 0.12 -6.81 -23.45
C ALA A 124 1.09 -5.80 -22.84
N TYR A 125 0.95 -5.56 -21.53
CA TYR A 125 1.74 -4.56 -20.82
C TYR A 125 2.29 -5.13 -19.53
N VAL A 126 3.53 -4.78 -19.24
CA VAL A 126 4.16 -5.07 -17.95
C VAL A 126 3.51 -4.21 -16.88
N ARG A 127 3.02 -4.85 -15.82
CA ARG A 127 2.40 -4.23 -14.66
C ARG A 127 3.13 -4.61 -13.38
N GLY A 128 2.91 -3.83 -12.35
CA GLY A 128 3.46 -4.07 -11.01
C GLY A 128 2.74 -3.20 -9.99
N ASP A 129 2.94 -3.51 -8.74
CA ASP A 129 2.42 -2.68 -7.66
C ASP A 129 3.18 -1.35 -7.61
N MET A 130 2.45 -0.27 -7.37
CA MET A 130 2.99 1.06 -7.14
C MET A 130 2.64 1.49 -5.73
N VAL A 131 3.63 1.62 -4.86
CA VAL A 131 3.42 2.05 -3.48
C VAL A 131 3.63 3.56 -3.40
N ILE A 132 2.54 4.26 -3.16
CA ILE A 132 2.55 5.72 -3.00
C ILE A 132 2.92 6.03 -1.55
N ILE A 133 3.99 6.79 -1.37
CA ILE A 133 4.44 7.28 -0.07
C ILE A 133 3.80 8.63 0.20
N SER A 134 3.01 8.71 1.26
CA SER A 134 2.37 9.94 1.72
C SER A 134 2.79 10.30 3.13
N SER A 135 2.70 11.60 3.48
CA SER A 135 2.95 12.03 4.85
C SER A 135 1.80 11.65 5.78
N ARG A 136 2.15 11.29 7.03
CA ARG A 136 1.19 11.05 8.10
C ARG A 136 1.05 12.23 9.04
N VAL A 137 2.01 13.17 9.00
CA VAL A 137 2.07 14.38 9.84
C VAL A 137 2.25 15.60 8.95
N PRO A 138 1.76 16.77 9.37
CA PRO A 138 2.03 18.01 8.67
C PRO A 138 3.45 18.50 8.98
N GLY A 139 4.11 19.15 8.03
CA GLY A 139 5.44 19.72 8.27
C GLY A 139 6.03 20.37 7.03
N THR A 140 7.18 21.00 7.19
CA THR A 140 7.98 21.55 6.08
C THR A 140 9.12 20.59 5.75
N VAL A 141 9.31 20.32 4.47
CA VAL A 141 10.37 19.41 4.00
C VAL A 141 11.73 20.10 4.14
N VAL A 142 12.65 19.49 4.88
CA VAL A 142 14.01 19.99 5.07
C VAL A 142 15.04 19.21 4.29
N GLU A 143 14.78 17.93 4.01
CA GLU A 143 15.72 17.05 3.32
C GLU A 143 14.97 16.00 2.49
N ILE A 144 15.50 15.69 1.31
CA ILE A 144 15.06 14.59 0.44
C ILE A 144 16.29 13.74 0.16
N THR A 145 16.24 12.45 0.51
CA THR A 145 17.39 11.53 0.45
C THR A 145 17.31 10.54 -0.70
N ALA A 146 16.19 10.51 -1.45
CA ALA A 146 16.01 9.64 -2.60
C ALA A 146 15.53 10.45 -3.81
N GLU A 147 16.19 10.27 -4.93
CA GLU A 147 15.83 10.85 -6.23
C GLU A 147 15.15 9.77 -7.11
N GLU A 148 14.50 10.22 -8.19
CA GLU A 148 13.93 9.30 -9.18
C GLU A 148 15.04 8.39 -9.75
N THR A 149 14.71 7.11 -9.95
CA THR A 149 15.59 6.03 -10.36
C THR A 149 16.45 5.39 -9.26
N ASP A 150 16.53 5.99 -8.08
CA ASP A 150 17.31 5.42 -6.99
C ASP A 150 16.67 4.14 -6.46
N ARG A 151 17.52 3.18 -6.09
CA ARG A 151 17.10 2.00 -5.34
C ARG A 151 16.97 2.36 -3.87
N VAL A 152 15.85 1.97 -3.28
CA VAL A 152 15.54 2.22 -1.86
C VAL A 152 15.23 0.92 -1.13
N HIS A 153 15.55 0.87 0.16
CA HIS A 153 15.30 -0.28 1.03
C HIS A 153 14.16 -0.01 2.01
N ALA A 154 13.47 -1.06 2.40
CA ALA A 154 12.46 -0.98 3.47
C ALA A 154 13.07 -0.39 4.76
N GLY A 155 12.42 0.63 5.33
CA GLY A 155 12.92 1.38 6.49
C GLY A 155 13.91 2.50 6.17
N GLN A 156 14.35 2.65 4.92
CA GLN A 156 15.20 3.77 4.51
C GLN A 156 14.42 5.09 4.55
N VAL A 157 15.00 6.12 5.16
CA VAL A 157 14.43 7.48 5.14
C VAL A 157 14.47 8.02 3.72
N LEU A 158 13.36 8.57 3.25
CA LEU A 158 13.19 9.15 1.92
C LEU A 158 13.05 10.66 1.97
N VAL A 159 12.33 11.15 2.97
CA VAL A 159 12.06 12.58 3.17
C VAL A 159 12.11 12.88 4.66
N ARG A 160 12.73 14.00 5.04
CA ARG A 160 12.72 14.53 6.41
C ARG A 160 11.93 15.82 6.45
N LEU A 161 11.07 15.90 7.45
CA LEU A 161 10.37 17.13 7.81
C LEU A 161 11.10 17.85 8.91
N ASP A 162 10.84 19.14 9.06
CA ASP A 162 11.31 19.93 10.20
C ASP A 162 10.76 19.34 11.51
N PRO A 163 11.62 18.85 12.41
CA PRO A 163 11.18 18.20 13.64
C PRO A 163 10.94 19.15 14.80
N ALA A 164 11.19 20.47 14.65
CA ALA A 164 11.24 21.41 15.76
C ALA A 164 9.98 21.40 16.64
N ASP A 165 8.80 21.52 16.02
CA ASP A 165 7.52 21.51 16.73
C ASP A 165 7.23 20.16 17.40
N ALA A 166 7.57 19.06 16.72
CA ALA A 166 7.38 17.71 17.23
C ALA A 166 8.33 17.41 18.39
N GLN A 167 9.58 17.88 18.35
CA GLN A 167 10.54 17.74 19.44
C GLN A 167 10.10 18.50 20.68
N VAL A 168 9.60 19.74 20.54
CA VAL A 168 9.04 20.51 21.67
C VAL A 168 7.85 19.78 22.27
N SER A 169 6.96 19.24 21.45
CA SER A 169 5.80 18.46 21.91
C SER A 169 6.23 17.19 22.66
N LEU A 170 7.26 16.52 22.17
CA LEU A 170 7.82 15.33 22.81
C LEU A 170 8.44 15.66 24.18
N MET A 171 9.27 16.71 24.28
CA MET A 171 9.86 17.17 25.55
C MET A 171 8.78 17.55 26.58
N ASN A 172 7.71 18.21 26.13
CA ASN A 172 6.59 18.54 27.01
C ASN A 172 5.88 17.28 27.54
N ALA A 173 5.63 16.29 26.67
CA ALA A 173 5.00 15.04 27.05
C ALA A 173 5.90 14.21 27.98
N GLU A 174 7.22 14.21 27.78
CA GLU A 174 8.20 13.59 28.67
C GLU A 174 8.14 14.23 30.07
N GLY A 175 8.13 15.56 30.14
CA GLY A 175 8.00 16.30 31.38
C GLY A 175 6.71 15.99 32.14
N GLN A 176 5.58 15.88 31.41
CA GLN A 176 4.28 15.52 31.98
C GLN A 176 4.27 14.08 32.52
N LEU A 177 4.86 13.12 31.79
CA LEU A 177 4.97 11.74 32.26
C LEU A 177 5.82 11.67 33.54
N ALA A 178 6.98 12.33 33.55
CA ALA A 178 7.84 12.37 34.72
C ALA A 178 7.14 13.02 35.95
N GLN A 179 6.33 14.06 35.71
CA GLN A 179 5.55 14.69 36.78
C GLN A 179 4.43 13.77 37.29
N ALA A 180 3.71 13.08 36.40
CA ALA A 180 2.65 12.14 36.77
C ALA A 180 3.20 10.99 37.62
N VAL A 181 4.37 10.44 37.27
CA VAL A 181 5.06 9.38 38.02
C VAL A 181 5.40 9.87 39.45
N ARG A 182 5.99 11.06 39.58
CA ARG A 182 6.32 11.63 40.90
C ARG A 182 5.07 11.89 41.75
N GLN A 183 3.96 12.30 41.12
CA GLN A 183 2.70 12.53 41.82
C GLN A 183 2.07 11.22 42.27
N ALA A 184 2.11 10.17 41.44
CA ALA A 184 1.66 8.83 41.84
C ALA A 184 2.44 8.31 43.05
N GLN A 185 3.76 8.42 43.02
CA GLN A 185 4.61 8.06 44.17
C GLN A 185 4.27 8.87 45.42
N GLN A 186 4.07 10.18 45.28
CA GLN A 186 3.71 11.02 46.43
C GLN A 186 2.39 10.55 47.05
N SER A 187 1.39 10.18 46.23
CA SER A 187 0.12 9.66 46.73
C SER A 187 0.29 8.31 47.47
N ILE A 188 1.10 7.43 46.93
CA ILE A 188 1.44 6.12 47.57
C ILE A 188 2.15 6.36 48.90
N GLN A 189 3.09 7.33 48.96
CA GLN A 189 3.78 7.69 50.21
C GLN A 189 2.82 8.25 51.25
N GLN A 190 1.88 9.14 50.85
CA GLN A 190 0.87 9.69 51.75
C GLN A 190 -0.04 8.58 52.32
N ALA A 191 -0.39 7.56 51.57
CA ALA A 191 -1.11 6.42 52.08
C ALA A 191 -0.29 5.65 53.14
N ALA A 192 0.99 5.41 52.86
CA ALA A 192 1.88 4.73 53.81
C ALA A 192 2.10 5.55 55.12
N GLU A 193 2.22 6.87 55.00
CA GLU A 193 2.29 7.81 56.18
C GLU A 193 0.98 7.75 56.99
N ALA A 194 -0.18 7.69 56.34
CA ALA A 194 -1.45 7.60 57.05
C ALA A 194 -1.58 6.27 57.81
N ASP A 195 -1.08 5.15 57.21
CA ASP A 195 -1.03 3.85 57.90
C ASP A 195 -0.11 3.88 59.13
N ALA A 196 1.04 4.51 59.00
CA ALA A 196 1.97 4.68 60.13
C ALA A 196 1.33 5.50 61.26
N ALA A 197 0.54 6.52 60.91
CA ALA A 197 -0.23 7.30 61.89
C ALA A 197 -1.29 6.45 62.62
N VAL A 198 -1.98 5.54 61.93
CA VAL A 198 -2.91 4.58 62.55
C VAL A 198 -2.18 3.73 63.58
N VAL A 199 -1.04 3.13 63.19
CA VAL A 199 -0.23 2.29 64.11
C VAL A 199 0.17 3.11 65.37
N GLN A 200 0.65 4.31 65.22
CA GLN A 200 1.01 5.20 66.33
C GLN A 200 -0.16 5.52 67.25
N ARG A 201 -1.33 5.86 66.70
CA ARG A 201 -2.53 6.19 67.49
C ARG A 201 -3.06 4.93 68.19
N ARG A 202 -2.94 3.77 67.59
CA ARG A 202 -3.32 2.49 68.19
C ARG A 202 -2.44 2.16 69.40
N ALA A 203 -1.12 2.32 69.30
CA ALA A 203 -0.20 2.11 70.43
C ALA A 203 -0.53 3.04 71.59
N GLN A 204 -0.87 4.32 71.30
CA GLN A 204 -1.32 5.27 72.32
C GLN A 204 -2.62 4.84 72.99
N TYR A 205 -3.62 4.40 72.23
CA TYR A 205 -4.88 3.85 72.76
C TYR A 205 -4.65 2.63 73.65
N GLU A 206 -3.76 1.72 73.24
CA GLU A 206 -3.42 0.54 74.04
C GLU A 206 -2.81 0.92 75.38
N THR A 207 -1.98 1.92 75.40
CA THR A 207 -1.37 2.47 76.62
C THR A 207 -2.44 3.05 77.56
N GLU A 208 -3.36 3.86 77.03
CA GLU A 208 -4.45 4.45 77.88
C GLU A 208 -5.49 3.41 78.30
N ARG A 209 -5.76 2.41 77.49
CA ARG A 209 -6.63 1.29 77.83
C ARG A 209 -6.03 0.49 78.99
N ASP A 210 -4.71 0.19 78.95
CA ASP A 210 -4.05 -0.57 79.99
C ASP A 210 -3.94 0.23 81.27
N ASN A 211 -3.82 1.58 81.20
CA ASN A 211 -3.90 2.46 82.35
C ASN A 211 -5.26 2.43 83.01
N TYR A 212 -6.34 2.52 82.21
CA TYR A 212 -7.70 2.40 82.70
C TYR A 212 -7.98 1.03 83.32
N GLN A 213 -7.61 -0.08 82.64
CA GLN A 213 -7.80 -1.43 83.14
C GLN A 213 -7.10 -1.74 84.47
N ARG A 214 -5.94 -1.12 84.68
CA ARG A 214 -5.21 -1.23 85.99
C ARG A 214 -5.82 -0.41 87.08
N ARG A 215 -6.40 0.75 86.80
CA ARG A 215 -6.92 1.68 87.82
C ARG A 215 -8.39 1.44 88.17
N HIS A 216 -9.21 1.01 87.20
CA HIS A 216 -10.66 0.82 87.40
C HIS A 216 -10.95 -0.19 88.53
N PRO A 217 -10.33 -1.36 88.69
CA PRO A 217 -10.57 -2.26 89.81
C PRO A 217 -10.14 -1.73 91.19
N LEU A 218 -9.18 -0.78 91.23
CA LEU A 218 -8.69 -0.19 92.46
C LEU A 218 -9.67 0.85 93.06
N VAL A 219 -10.63 1.33 92.36
CA VAL A 219 -11.72 2.16 92.82
C VAL A 219 -12.60 1.38 93.80
N GLU A 220 -12.98 0.15 93.43
CA GLU A 220 -13.79 -0.74 94.25
C GLU A 220 -13.08 -1.08 95.59
N GLN A 221 -11.73 -1.13 95.60
CA GLN A 221 -10.90 -1.33 96.73
C GLN A 221 -10.62 -0.04 97.51
N HIS A 222 -11.23 1.08 97.15
CA HIS A 222 -10.97 2.38 97.80
C HIS A 222 -9.50 2.85 97.75
N ALA A 223 -8.68 2.27 96.86
CA ALA A 223 -7.25 2.59 96.73
C ALA A 223 -6.95 3.76 95.82
N VAL A 224 -8.00 4.20 94.97
CA VAL A 224 -7.90 5.30 94.04
C VAL A 224 -9.21 6.11 94.05
N ALA A 225 -9.11 7.43 93.92
CA ALA A 225 -10.27 8.30 93.87
C ALA A 225 -11.16 8.01 92.61
N PRO A 226 -12.52 8.04 92.70
CA PRO A 226 -13.41 7.80 91.55
C PRO A 226 -13.15 8.75 90.40
N GLU A 227 -12.79 10.00 90.67
CA GLU A 227 -12.44 11.02 89.64
C GLU A 227 -11.23 10.67 88.79
N GLU A 228 -10.28 9.94 89.40
CA GLU A 228 -9.06 9.50 88.66
C GLU A 228 -9.40 8.36 87.67
N ALA A 229 -10.28 7.44 88.04
CA ALA A 229 -10.76 6.41 87.12
C ALA A 229 -11.61 6.98 86.00
N GLU A 230 -12.45 7.98 86.30
CA GLU A 230 -13.25 8.70 85.28
C GLU A 230 -12.36 9.47 84.32
N THR A 231 -11.30 10.06 84.82
CA THR A 231 -10.33 10.79 83.98
C THR A 231 -9.57 9.83 83.03
N THR A 232 -9.12 8.68 83.53
CA THR A 232 -8.44 7.68 82.67
C THR A 232 -9.42 7.06 81.66
N GLN A 233 -10.72 6.88 82.04
CA GLN A 233 -11.76 6.45 81.10
C GLN A 233 -11.97 7.46 79.92
N ARG A 234 -12.03 8.75 80.26
CA ARG A 234 -12.15 9.83 79.29
C ARG A 234 -10.89 9.90 78.38
N GLN A 235 -9.70 9.72 78.93
CA GLN A 235 -8.44 9.67 78.17
C GLN A 235 -8.43 8.47 77.23
N MET A 236 -8.86 7.27 77.67
CA MET A 236 -9.00 6.11 76.80
C MET A 236 -10.01 6.35 75.66
N GLN A 237 -11.17 6.95 75.98
CA GLN A 237 -12.19 7.29 74.97
C GLN A 237 -11.67 8.33 73.94
N ALA A 238 -10.93 9.31 74.40
CA ALA A 238 -10.31 10.30 73.51
C ALA A 238 -9.26 9.69 72.60
N ALA A 239 -8.42 8.76 73.14
CA ALA A 239 -7.46 8.01 72.36
C ALA A 239 -8.13 7.08 71.31
N LEU A 240 -9.24 6.42 71.70
CA LEU A 240 -10.07 5.63 70.75
C LEU A 240 -10.60 6.47 69.58
N ALA A 241 -11.13 7.67 69.92
CA ALA A 241 -11.62 8.58 68.87
C ALA A 241 -10.50 9.04 67.92
N ALA A 242 -9.28 9.25 68.49
CA ALA A 242 -8.07 9.56 67.68
C ALA A 242 -7.69 8.39 66.72
N VAL A 243 -7.80 7.12 67.15
CA VAL A 243 -7.58 5.96 66.28
C VAL A 243 -8.61 5.95 65.14
N GLN A 244 -9.91 6.14 65.46
CA GLN A 244 -10.95 6.19 64.45
C GLN A 244 -10.75 7.29 63.43
N GLN A 245 -10.29 8.47 63.89
CA GLN A 245 -9.93 9.59 63.00
C GLN A 245 -8.78 9.21 62.07
N ALA A 246 -7.69 8.67 62.60
CA ALA A 246 -6.55 8.22 61.80
C ALA A 246 -6.93 7.13 60.80
N GLN A 247 -7.79 6.16 61.17
CA GLN A 247 -8.31 5.14 60.27
C GLN A 247 -9.12 5.76 59.11
N ARG A 248 -9.93 6.77 59.38
CA ARG A 248 -10.67 7.45 58.26
C ARG A 248 -9.75 8.20 57.35
N GLN A 249 -8.69 8.80 57.88
CA GLN A 249 -7.67 9.48 57.08
C GLN A 249 -6.90 8.49 56.18
N ALA A 250 -6.48 7.35 56.76
CA ALA A 250 -5.85 6.27 55.98
C ALA A 250 -6.77 5.73 54.91
N ALA A 251 -8.04 5.46 55.23
CA ALA A 251 -9.00 5.01 54.23
C ALA A 251 -9.23 6.03 53.07
N ALA A 252 -9.20 7.33 53.39
CA ALA A 252 -9.29 8.35 52.36
C ALA A 252 -8.03 8.44 51.46
N ALA A 253 -6.83 8.22 52.04
CA ALA A 253 -5.60 8.15 51.28
C ALA A 253 -5.53 6.89 50.42
N HIS A 254 -5.92 5.74 50.97
CA HIS A 254 -6.03 4.48 50.23
C HIS A 254 -7.02 4.53 49.06
N ALA A 255 -8.16 5.22 49.22
CA ALA A 255 -9.10 5.36 48.12
C ALA A 255 -8.53 6.03 46.86
N GLN A 256 -7.38 6.70 46.95
CA GLN A 256 -6.68 7.32 45.83
C GLN A 256 -5.65 6.38 45.16
N VAL A 257 -5.20 5.34 45.86
CA VAL A 257 -4.08 4.49 45.43
C VAL A 257 -4.38 2.99 45.43
N ASP A 258 -5.50 2.55 46.08
CA ASP A 258 -5.82 1.13 46.21
C ASP A 258 -6.00 0.45 44.84
N GLY A 259 -5.31 -0.71 44.73
CA GLY A 259 -5.34 -1.52 43.52
C GLY A 259 -4.52 -0.99 42.36
N THR A 260 -3.74 0.07 42.57
CA THR A 260 -2.90 0.66 41.49
C THR A 260 -1.43 0.68 41.90
N ASP A 261 -0.57 0.19 41.02
CA ASP A 261 0.87 0.45 41.05
C ASP A 261 1.17 1.77 40.32
N VAL A 262 2.38 2.27 40.43
CA VAL A 262 2.83 3.50 39.73
C VAL A 262 2.54 3.42 38.23
N HIS A 263 2.74 2.24 37.62
CA HIS A 263 2.50 2.02 36.19
C HIS A 263 1.01 2.09 35.78
N ASP A 264 0.12 1.70 36.69
CA ASP A 264 -1.32 1.63 36.46
C ASP A 264 -2.06 2.85 36.99
N PHE A 265 -1.32 3.80 37.60
CA PHE A 265 -1.91 5.01 38.14
C PHE A 265 -2.57 5.83 37.02
N PRO A 266 -3.85 6.22 37.12
CA PRO A 266 -4.59 6.82 35.99
C PRO A 266 -3.88 8.00 35.32
N ALA A 267 -3.25 8.87 36.12
CA ALA A 267 -2.50 10.02 35.60
C ALA A 267 -1.24 9.58 34.82
N VAL A 268 -0.56 8.51 35.27
CA VAL A 268 0.61 7.94 34.59
C VAL A 268 0.20 7.26 33.28
N VAL A 269 -0.88 6.50 33.25
CA VAL A 269 -1.42 5.85 32.05
C VAL A 269 -1.80 6.92 31.00
N GLN A 270 -2.45 7.99 31.43
CA GLN A 270 -2.81 9.12 30.56
C GLN A 270 -1.54 9.80 30.00
N ALA A 271 -0.60 10.14 30.85
CA ALA A 271 0.64 10.82 30.45
C ALA A 271 1.50 9.92 29.54
N ARG A 272 1.56 8.59 29.81
CA ARG A 272 2.22 7.61 28.96
C ARG A 272 1.61 7.57 27.55
N SER A 273 0.27 7.64 27.47
CA SER A 273 -0.42 7.68 26.18
C SER A 273 -0.12 8.98 25.41
N GLN A 274 -0.02 10.11 26.10
CA GLN A 274 0.36 11.39 25.48
C GLN A 274 1.81 11.37 25.02
N PHE A 275 2.73 10.83 25.83
CA PHE A 275 4.13 10.64 25.46
C PHE A 275 4.26 9.74 24.23
N ARG A 276 3.58 8.59 24.20
CA ARG A 276 3.56 7.68 23.03
C ARG A 276 3.13 8.41 21.75
N ASN A 277 2.06 9.18 21.81
CA ASN A 277 1.57 9.95 20.66
C ASN A 277 2.58 11.00 20.19
N ALA A 278 3.20 11.74 21.11
CA ALA A 278 4.21 12.73 20.79
C ALA A 278 5.47 12.08 20.19
N TRP A 279 5.91 10.95 20.74
CA TRP A 279 7.05 10.20 20.26
C TRP A 279 6.82 9.65 18.83
N ILE A 280 5.66 9.03 18.59
CA ILE A 280 5.28 8.52 17.27
C ILE A 280 5.22 9.67 16.26
N ASN A 281 4.63 10.81 16.62
CA ASN A 281 4.55 11.98 15.72
C ASN A 281 5.93 12.56 15.43
N ASN A 282 6.84 12.57 16.41
CA ASN A 282 8.21 12.98 16.19
C ASN A 282 8.96 12.05 15.23
N ASN A 283 8.80 10.72 15.37
CA ASN A 283 9.44 9.76 14.48
C ASN A 283 8.88 9.83 13.05
N ARG A 284 7.59 10.15 12.89
CA ARG A 284 6.95 10.29 11.57
C ARG A 284 7.43 11.50 10.76
N ASN A 285 8.23 12.39 11.33
CA ASN A 285 8.95 13.42 10.57
C ASN A 285 10.02 12.83 9.65
N ALA A 286 10.51 11.62 9.93
CA ALA A 286 11.32 10.82 9.03
C ALA A 286 10.42 9.87 8.24
N ILE A 287 10.10 10.24 7.02
CA ILE A 287 9.24 9.44 6.14
C ILE A 287 10.07 8.35 5.50
N VAL A 288 9.72 7.09 5.78
CA VAL A 288 10.50 5.91 5.38
C VAL A 288 9.79 5.09 4.31
N SER A 289 10.56 4.33 3.54
CA SER A 289 10.01 3.35 2.59
C SER A 289 9.43 2.14 3.32
N PRO A 290 8.19 1.72 3.02
CA PRO A 290 7.62 0.50 3.58
C PRO A 290 8.13 -0.78 2.93
N ILE A 291 8.75 -0.70 1.73
CA ILE A 291 9.18 -1.82 0.91
C ILE A 291 10.53 -1.55 0.24
N ASP A 292 11.19 -2.61 -0.24
CA ASP A 292 12.30 -2.50 -1.17
C ASP A 292 11.79 -2.17 -2.58
N GLY A 293 12.48 -1.31 -3.31
CA GLY A 293 12.07 -0.95 -4.67
C GLY A 293 12.90 0.15 -5.29
N TYR A 294 12.34 0.80 -6.30
CA TYR A 294 12.94 1.93 -6.98
C TYR A 294 12.03 3.14 -6.90
N ALA A 295 12.59 4.31 -6.63
CA ALA A 295 11.87 5.57 -6.66
C ALA A 295 11.51 5.91 -8.11
N ALA A 296 10.21 6.03 -8.40
CA ALA A 296 9.70 6.19 -9.77
C ALA A 296 9.21 7.60 -10.07
N ARG A 297 8.61 8.26 -9.09
CA ARG A 297 8.03 9.59 -9.25
C ARG A 297 8.14 10.37 -7.95
N ARG A 298 8.75 11.54 -7.99
CA ARG A 298 8.86 12.46 -6.87
C ARG A 298 8.01 13.70 -7.12
N GLN A 299 7.13 14.02 -6.17
CA GLN A 299 6.21 15.17 -6.24
C GLN A 299 6.53 16.23 -5.20
N VAL A 300 7.50 15.97 -4.32
CA VAL A 300 7.84 16.83 -3.19
C VAL A 300 9.15 17.60 -3.46
N GLN A 301 9.24 18.84 -2.92
CA GLN A 301 10.40 19.72 -3.00
C GLN A 301 10.85 20.14 -1.60
N VAL A 302 12.16 20.43 -1.45
CA VAL A 302 12.70 21.02 -0.21
C VAL A 302 12.08 22.42 0.01
N GLY A 303 11.69 22.73 1.25
CA GLY A 303 10.99 23.96 1.62
C GLY A 303 9.46 23.90 1.41
N GLN A 304 8.94 22.86 0.79
CA GLN A 304 7.50 22.68 0.62
C GLN A 304 6.85 22.31 1.95
N ARG A 305 5.72 22.95 2.27
CA ARG A 305 4.85 22.54 3.37
C ARG A 305 3.89 21.46 2.88
N ILE A 306 3.86 20.34 3.59
CA ILE A 306 3.02 19.19 3.26
C ILE A 306 1.96 18.95 4.33
N GLN A 307 0.88 18.28 3.92
CA GLN A 307 -0.23 17.90 4.78
C GLN A 307 -0.35 16.37 4.87
N PRO A 308 -0.97 15.83 5.92
CA PRO A 308 -1.25 14.39 6.00
C PRO A 308 -2.05 13.90 4.79
N GLY A 309 -1.62 12.74 4.21
CA GLY A 309 -2.24 12.16 3.02
C GLY A 309 -1.75 12.73 1.70
N GLN A 310 -0.86 13.72 1.70
CA GLN A 310 -0.26 14.25 0.46
C GLN A 310 0.77 13.26 -0.08
N ASP A 311 0.67 12.94 -1.37
CA ASP A 311 1.60 12.08 -2.09
C ASP A 311 2.96 12.77 -2.25
N LEU A 312 4.02 12.08 -1.89
CA LEU A 312 5.38 12.60 -1.91
C LEU A 312 6.26 11.89 -2.95
N LEU A 313 6.17 10.57 -2.98
CA LEU A 313 7.06 9.73 -3.76
C LEU A 313 6.35 8.40 -4.08
N THR A 314 6.63 7.83 -5.25
CA THR A 314 6.13 6.51 -5.63
C THR A 314 7.28 5.52 -5.68
N ILE A 315 7.12 4.36 -5.05
CA ILE A 315 8.10 3.26 -5.06
C ILE A 315 7.53 2.08 -5.81
N VAL A 316 8.35 1.48 -6.66
CA VAL A 316 7.99 0.34 -7.50
C VAL A 316 8.91 -0.84 -7.19
N PRO A 317 8.36 -1.98 -6.71
CA PRO A 317 9.12 -3.20 -6.52
C PRO A 317 9.28 -3.93 -7.87
N LEU A 318 10.44 -3.81 -8.52
CA LEU A 318 10.68 -4.42 -9.84
C LEU A 318 10.90 -5.94 -9.81
N TYR A 319 10.88 -6.55 -8.64
CA TYR A 319 11.04 -8.00 -8.47
C TYR A 319 9.73 -8.78 -8.52
N ASP A 320 8.58 -8.10 -8.43
CA ASP A 320 7.23 -8.69 -8.46
C ASP A 320 6.39 -8.02 -9.53
N LEU A 321 6.76 -8.29 -10.79
CA LEU A 321 6.07 -7.78 -11.96
C LEU A 321 5.26 -8.89 -12.61
N TRP A 322 4.16 -8.51 -13.24
CA TRP A 322 3.34 -9.40 -14.06
C TRP A 322 3.04 -8.76 -15.41
N VAL A 323 2.48 -9.52 -16.31
CA VAL A 323 1.98 -9.01 -17.59
C VAL A 323 0.47 -9.11 -17.61
N ASP A 324 -0.20 -8.02 -17.93
CA ASP A 324 -1.61 -8.00 -18.27
C ASP A 324 -1.72 -8.09 -19.81
N ALA A 325 -2.11 -9.25 -20.28
CA ALA A 325 -2.26 -9.57 -21.71
C ALA A 325 -3.73 -9.49 -22.11
N ASN A 326 -4.07 -8.60 -23.05
CA ASN A 326 -5.43 -8.39 -23.50
C ASN A 326 -5.75 -9.35 -24.65
N PHE A 327 -6.44 -10.45 -24.36
CA PHE A 327 -6.90 -11.39 -25.35
C PHE A 327 -8.29 -11.04 -25.88
N LYS A 328 -8.51 -11.33 -27.15
CA LYS A 328 -9.83 -11.17 -27.77
C LYS A 328 -10.82 -12.18 -27.18
N GLU A 329 -12.09 -11.83 -27.11
CA GLU A 329 -13.17 -12.70 -26.62
C GLU A 329 -13.15 -14.11 -27.25
N THR A 330 -12.84 -14.20 -28.54
CA THR A 330 -12.76 -15.47 -29.26
C THR A 330 -11.60 -16.38 -28.84
N GLN A 331 -10.53 -15.81 -28.28
CA GLN A 331 -9.35 -16.54 -27.82
C GLN A 331 -9.53 -17.10 -26.41
N LEU A 332 -10.38 -16.46 -25.59
CA LEU A 332 -10.59 -16.80 -24.18
C LEU A 332 -11.15 -18.22 -23.97
N GLN A 333 -11.89 -18.76 -24.97
CA GLN A 333 -12.40 -20.13 -24.90
C GLN A 333 -11.29 -21.17 -24.70
N ASN A 334 -10.03 -20.86 -25.11
CA ASN A 334 -8.88 -21.74 -25.07
C ASN A 334 -7.95 -21.47 -23.87
N ILE A 335 -8.10 -20.33 -23.16
CA ILE A 335 -7.21 -19.91 -22.10
C ILE A 335 -7.69 -20.47 -20.75
N ARG A 336 -6.75 -21.04 -19.97
CA ARG A 336 -6.99 -21.62 -18.64
C ARG A 336 -5.92 -21.16 -17.67
N ILE A 337 -6.27 -21.08 -16.38
CA ILE A 337 -5.34 -20.82 -15.29
C ILE A 337 -4.33 -21.96 -15.21
N GLY A 338 -3.04 -21.59 -15.05
CA GLY A 338 -1.93 -22.54 -14.96
C GLY A 338 -1.22 -22.82 -16.29
N GLN A 339 -1.78 -22.42 -17.44
CA GLN A 339 -1.14 -22.62 -18.74
C GLN A 339 0.21 -21.90 -18.80
N PRO A 340 1.24 -22.52 -19.38
CA PRO A 340 2.54 -21.91 -19.58
C PRO A 340 2.50 -20.85 -20.67
N VAL A 341 3.22 -19.76 -20.43
CA VAL A 341 3.26 -18.57 -21.28
C VAL A 341 4.70 -18.17 -21.54
N GLU A 342 4.99 -17.82 -22.78
CA GLU A 342 6.23 -17.18 -23.21
C GLU A 342 5.94 -15.70 -23.47
N VAL A 343 6.77 -14.84 -22.86
CA VAL A 343 6.64 -13.38 -22.99
C VAL A 343 7.93 -12.83 -23.55
N THR A 344 7.85 -12.05 -24.61
CA THR A 344 8.97 -11.29 -25.17
C THR A 344 8.68 -9.79 -25.11
N THR A 345 9.71 -8.98 -24.96
CA THR A 345 9.59 -7.53 -24.86
C THR A 345 10.58 -6.86 -25.83
N ASP A 346 10.24 -5.67 -26.30
CA ASP A 346 11.08 -4.94 -27.25
C ASP A 346 12.39 -4.48 -26.64
N ILE A 347 12.45 -4.27 -25.32
CA ILE A 347 13.66 -3.85 -24.61
C ILE A 347 14.73 -4.94 -24.56
N TYR A 348 14.31 -6.23 -24.59
CA TYR A 348 15.17 -7.39 -24.59
C TYR A 348 14.67 -8.40 -25.63
N SER A 349 14.87 -8.09 -26.91
CA SER A 349 14.35 -8.88 -28.05
C SER A 349 14.83 -10.35 -28.06
N ASP A 350 16.02 -10.59 -27.52
CA ASP A 350 16.64 -11.92 -27.48
C ASP A 350 16.32 -12.72 -26.21
N VAL A 351 15.53 -12.13 -25.29
CA VAL A 351 15.16 -12.76 -24.02
C VAL A 351 13.69 -13.15 -24.03
N THR A 352 13.42 -14.42 -23.78
CA THR A 352 12.08 -14.93 -23.54
C THR A 352 11.88 -15.13 -22.05
N TYR A 353 10.87 -14.47 -21.49
CA TYR A 353 10.45 -14.67 -20.11
C TYR A 353 9.40 -15.78 -20.06
N HIS A 354 9.54 -16.66 -19.09
CA HIS A 354 8.60 -17.74 -18.85
C HIS A 354 7.63 -17.35 -17.74
N GLY A 355 6.37 -17.67 -17.98
CA GLY A 355 5.31 -17.32 -17.05
C GLY A 355 4.18 -18.35 -17.04
N LYS A 356 3.17 -18.06 -16.25
CA LYS A 356 1.93 -18.85 -16.18
C LYS A 356 0.73 -17.93 -16.10
N VAL A 357 -0.38 -18.35 -16.70
CA VAL A 357 -1.67 -17.70 -16.50
C VAL A 357 -2.08 -17.84 -15.02
N VAL A 358 -2.21 -16.70 -14.32
CA VAL A 358 -2.63 -16.66 -12.90
C VAL A 358 -4.13 -16.51 -12.78
N GLY A 359 -4.74 -15.75 -13.68
CA GLY A 359 -6.17 -15.48 -13.65
C GLY A 359 -6.65 -14.68 -14.84
N LEU A 360 -7.94 -14.81 -15.11
CA LEU A 360 -8.65 -13.99 -16.08
C LEU A 360 -9.41 -12.91 -15.30
N ASN A 361 -9.35 -11.67 -15.79
CA ASN A 361 -10.05 -10.57 -15.12
C ASN A 361 -11.58 -10.77 -15.20
N ALA A 362 -12.30 -10.24 -14.22
CA ALA A 362 -13.76 -10.41 -14.15
C ALA A 362 -14.54 -9.56 -15.18
N GLY A 363 -13.88 -8.63 -15.87
CA GLY A 363 -14.51 -7.77 -16.86
C GLY A 363 -13.52 -7.18 -17.86
N THR A 364 -14.06 -6.69 -18.98
CA THR A 364 -13.27 -6.02 -20.02
C THR A 364 -12.84 -4.62 -19.56
N GLY A 365 -11.79 -4.08 -20.16
CA GLY A 365 -11.33 -2.73 -19.86
C GLY A 365 -12.39 -1.65 -20.06
N SER A 366 -13.28 -1.84 -21.04
CA SER A 366 -14.41 -0.94 -21.31
C SER A 366 -15.47 -0.96 -20.22
N ALA A 367 -15.68 -2.11 -19.54
CA ALA A 367 -16.66 -2.23 -18.46
C ALA A 367 -16.25 -1.48 -17.18
N PHE A 368 -14.94 -1.28 -16.98
CA PHE A 368 -14.37 -0.55 -15.83
C PHE A 368 -13.88 0.86 -16.18
N SER A 369 -14.14 1.33 -17.39
CA SER A 369 -13.81 2.68 -17.80
C SER A 369 -14.72 3.71 -17.13
N LEU A 370 -14.18 4.86 -16.73
CA LEU A 370 -14.95 6.01 -16.21
C LEU A 370 -15.98 6.54 -17.22
N LEU A 371 -15.72 6.36 -18.52
CA LEU A 371 -16.63 6.72 -19.61
C LEU A 371 -16.76 5.49 -20.52
N PRO A 372 -17.72 4.58 -20.22
CA PRO A 372 -18.01 3.48 -21.11
C PRO A 372 -18.43 4.01 -22.47
N ALA A 373 -17.93 3.42 -23.54
CA ALA A 373 -18.38 3.77 -24.90
C ALA A 373 -19.82 3.28 -25.08
N GLU A 374 -20.79 4.14 -24.82
CA GLU A 374 -22.20 3.89 -25.16
C GLU A 374 -22.47 4.37 -26.59
N ASN A 375 -22.82 3.45 -27.45
CA ASN A 375 -23.37 3.76 -28.78
C ASN A 375 -24.85 4.16 -28.64
N ALA A 376 -25.10 5.33 -28.03
CA ALA A 376 -26.47 5.80 -27.76
C ALA A 376 -27.25 6.26 -29.03
N THR A 377 -26.55 6.55 -30.13
CA THR A 377 -27.15 7.05 -31.36
C THR A 377 -26.45 6.47 -32.58
N GLY A 378 -27.05 5.48 -33.21
CA GLY A 378 -26.55 4.96 -34.49
C GLY A 378 -26.76 3.43 -34.65
N ASN A 379 -26.36 2.91 -35.81
CA ASN A 379 -26.40 1.48 -36.08
C ASN A 379 -25.48 0.71 -35.08
N TRP A 380 -26.04 -0.29 -34.40
CA TRP A 380 -25.27 -1.17 -33.55
C TRP A 380 -24.17 -1.87 -34.34
N ILE A 381 -22.92 -1.70 -33.93
CA ILE A 381 -21.75 -2.41 -34.48
C ILE A 381 -21.17 -3.29 -33.39
N LYS A 382 -21.02 -4.60 -33.66
CA LYS A 382 -20.34 -5.51 -32.77
C LYS A 382 -18.84 -5.17 -32.71
N VAL A 383 -18.39 -4.61 -31.57
CA VAL A 383 -16.97 -4.39 -31.30
C VAL A 383 -16.43 -5.59 -30.55
N VAL A 384 -15.35 -6.18 -31.04
CA VAL A 384 -14.68 -7.29 -30.36
C VAL A 384 -14.04 -6.75 -29.09
N GLN A 385 -14.49 -7.25 -27.94
CA GLN A 385 -13.97 -6.88 -26.63
C GLN A 385 -12.67 -7.66 -26.35
N ARG A 386 -11.81 -7.05 -25.53
CA ARG A 386 -10.59 -7.70 -25.02
C ARG A 386 -10.69 -7.81 -23.51
N LEU A 387 -10.23 -8.96 -22.99
CA LEU A 387 -10.19 -9.23 -21.56
C LEU A 387 -8.74 -9.33 -21.11
N PRO A 388 -8.33 -8.60 -20.07
CA PRO A 388 -7.01 -8.73 -19.48
C PRO A 388 -6.86 -10.10 -18.80
N VAL A 389 -5.79 -10.81 -19.15
CA VAL A 389 -5.35 -12.05 -18.52
C VAL A 389 -4.05 -11.77 -17.80
N ARG A 390 -4.01 -12.04 -16.51
CA ARG A 390 -2.82 -11.84 -15.68
C ARG A 390 -1.87 -13.01 -15.82
N ILE A 391 -0.61 -12.72 -16.12
CA ILE A 391 0.47 -13.67 -16.34
C ILE A 391 1.57 -13.35 -15.34
N SER A 392 1.91 -14.31 -14.47
CA SER A 392 3.09 -14.19 -13.60
C SER A 392 4.36 -14.44 -14.40
N LEU A 393 5.43 -13.75 -14.07
CA LEU A 393 6.77 -13.96 -14.66
C LEU A 393 7.67 -14.69 -13.66
N ASP A 394 8.69 -15.40 -14.15
CA ASP A 394 9.71 -16.02 -13.28
C ASP A 394 10.58 -14.93 -12.65
N PRO A 395 10.62 -14.82 -11.30
CA PRO A 395 11.43 -13.81 -10.60
C PRO A 395 12.93 -13.90 -10.89
N ARG A 396 13.44 -15.10 -11.26
CA ARG A 396 14.85 -15.30 -11.57
C ARG A 396 15.23 -14.67 -12.91
N GLU A 397 14.33 -14.68 -13.88
CA GLU A 397 14.49 -14.03 -15.17
C GLU A 397 14.38 -12.53 -15.04
N LEU A 398 13.42 -12.04 -14.24
CA LEU A 398 13.29 -10.62 -13.90
C LEU A 398 14.53 -10.06 -13.17
N ALA A 399 15.17 -10.86 -12.31
CA ALA A 399 16.37 -10.43 -11.61
C ALA A 399 17.58 -10.28 -12.56
N ARG A 400 17.64 -11.08 -13.66
CA ARG A 400 18.72 -10.99 -14.66
C ARG A 400 18.48 -9.88 -15.68
N HIS A 401 17.24 -9.73 -16.11
CA HIS A 401 16.79 -8.77 -17.11
C HIS A 401 15.59 -7.99 -16.57
N PRO A 402 15.82 -6.95 -15.75
CA PRO A 402 14.74 -6.25 -15.04
C PRO A 402 13.88 -5.45 -16.01
N LEU A 403 12.58 -5.73 -16.00
CA LEU A 403 11.58 -4.99 -16.74
C LEU A 403 11.15 -3.71 -16.00
N ARG A 404 10.44 -2.85 -16.70
CA ARG A 404 9.81 -1.63 -16.14
C ARG A 404 8.32 -1.69 -16.34
N ILE A 405 7.58 -1.08 -15.43
CA ILE A 405 6.12 -0.95 -15.56
C ILE A 405 5.79 -0.12 -16.80
N GLY A 406 4.77 -0.55 -17.55
CA GLY A 406 4.27 0.14 -18.72
C GLY A 406 4.94 -0.27 -20.04
N LEU A 407 5.97 -1.12 -20.01
CA LEU A 407 6.55 -1.66 -21.25
C LEU A 407 5.54 -2.56 -21.96
N SER A 408 5.52 -2.48 -23.29
CA SER A 408 4.77 -3.40 -24.16
C SER A 408 5.43 -4.77 -24.19
N ALA A 409 4.61 -5.78 -24.38
CA ALA A 409 5.06 -7.16 -24.47
C ALA A 409 4.27 -7.92 -25.54
N TYR A 410 4.91 -8.93 -26.13
CA TYR A 410 4.27 -9.92 -26.94
C TYR A 410 4.11 -11.21 -26.13
N VAL A 411 2.91 -11.76 -26.13
CA VAL A 411 2.55 -12.90 -25.30
C VAL A 411 2.12 -14.07 -26.18
N ASN A 412 2.69 -15.24 -25.89
CA ASN A 412 2.38 -16.51 -26.54
C ASN A 412 2.00 -17.54 -25.48
N THR A 413 0.70 -17.85 -25.39
CA THR A 413 0.14 -18.81 -24.43
C THR A 413 0.00 -20.17 -25.09
N ASN A 414 0.56 -21.19 -24.45
CA ASN A 414 0.38 -22.57 -24.89
C ASN A 414 -0.96 -23.12 -24.38
N THR A 415 -1.91 -23.28 -25.29
CA THR A 415 -3.29 -23.74 -25.04
C THR A 415 -3.49 -25.21 -25.36
N HIS A 416 -2.43 -26.02 -25.27
CA HIS A 416 -2.51 -27.45 -25.51
C HIS A 416 -3.39 -28.17 -24.48
N ASP A 417 -3.21 -27.80 -23.22
CA ASP A 417 -4.04 -28.25 -22.10
C ASP A 417 -5.19 -27.24 -21.87
N ARG A 418 -6.42 -27.72 -21.99
CA ARG A 418 -7.66 -26.93 -21.81
C ARG A 418 -8.54 -27.45 -20.68
N ASP A 419 -8.05 -28.40 -19.89
CA ASP A 419 -8.82 -29.01 -18.79
C ASP A 419 -8.75 -28.17 -17.49
N GLY A 420 -7.94 -27.11 -17.49
CA GLY A 420 -7.80 -26.18 -16.37
C GLY A 420 -9.05 -25.34 -16.09
N ILE A 421 -9.11 -24.77 -14.88
CA ILE A 421 -10.19 -23.86 -14.44
C ILE A 421 -10.09 -22.50 -15.14
N VAL A 422 -11.24 -21.87 -15.41
CA VAL A 422 -11.33 -20.53 -15.98
C VAL A 422 -11.35 -19.46 -14.88
N LEU A 423 -12.01 -19.73 -13.76
CA LEU A 423 -12.11 -18.86 -12.60
C LEU A 423 -11.55 -19.56 -11.37
N SER A 424 -10.80 -18.83 -10.57
CA SER A 424 -10.24 -19.39 -9.34
C SER A 424 -11.31 -19.47 -8.25
N ASP A 425 -11.51 -20.66 -7.68
CA ASP A 425 -12.37 -20.90 -6.53
C ASP A 425 -11.63 -20.70 -5.19
N GLN A 426 -10.32 -20.40 -5.25
CA GLN A 426 -9.51 -20.30 -4.06
C GLN A 426 -9.58 -18.90 -3.47
N THR A 427 -10.05 -18.81 -2.24
CA THR A 427 -9.92 -17.60 -1.42
C THR A 427 -8.49 -17.54 -0.86
N ARG A 428 -7.81 -16.41 -1.09
CA ARG A 428 -6.47 -16.19 -0.57
C ARG A 428 -6.52 -16.08 0.97
N GLN A 429 -5.81 -16.97 1.66
CA GLN A 429 -5.75 -16.99 3.13
C GLN A 429 -4.60 -16.14 3.70
N ARG A 430 -3.60 -15.81 2.89
CA ARG A 430 -2.46 -14.98 3.30
C ARG A 430 -2.58 -13.57 2.73
N PRO A 431 -2.13 -12.53 3.47
CA PRO A 431 -2.08 -11.18 2.92
C PRO A 431 -1.20 -11.16 1.66
N LEU A 432 -1.60 -10.34 0.69
CA LEU A 432 -0.84 -10.18 -0.56
C LEU A 432 0.51 -9.53 -0.31
N ALA A 433 0.52 -8.50 0.54
CA ALA A 433 1.71 -7.79 0.97
C ALA A 433 1.54 -7.33 2.42
N SER A 434 2.64 -7.25 3.16
CA SER A 434 2.67 -6.73 4.53
C SER A 434 4.00 -6.02 4.75
N THR A 435 4.01 -5.07 5.68
CA THR A 435 5.24 -4.41 6.13
C THR A 435 5.29 -4.36 7.65
N ALA A 436 6.44 -4.65 8.22
CA ALA A 436 6.71 -4.55 9.66
C ALA A 436 7.40 -3.23 10.04
N VAL A 437 7.65 -2.33 9.07
CA VAL A 437 8.40 -1.09 9.29
C VAL A 437 7.74 -0.22 10.35
N TYR A 438 6.41 -0.18 10.38
CA TYR A 438 5.64 0.67 11.30
C TYR A 438 5.33 0.02 12.66
N GLU A 439 5.49 -1.29 12.81
CA GLU A 439 5.23 -1.99 14.09
C GLU A 439 6.28 -1.62 15.15
N ARG A 440 7.49 -1.30 14.72
CA ARG A 440 8.58 -0.90 15.63
C ARG A 440 8.32 0.41 16.35
N GLU A 441 7.62 1.36 15.70
CA GLU A 441 7.34 2.69 16.25
C GLU A 441 6.64 2.62 17.61
N VAL A 442 5.65 1.73 17.77
CA VAL A 442 4.89 1.60 19.02
C VAL A 442 5.72 0.97 20.12
N ASN A 443 6.44 -0.11 19.79
CA ASN A 443 7.27 -0.81 20.77
C ASN A 443 8.41 0.06 21.31
N GLU A 444 9.05 0.84 20.45
CA GLU A 444 10.11 1.77 20.85
C GLU A 444 9.55 2.92 21.72
N ALA A 445 8.37 3.45 21.40
CA ALA A 445 7.70 4.45 22.22
C ALA A 445 7.40 3.93 23.63
N ASP A 446 6.93 2.68 23.75
CA ASP A 446 6.64 2.06 25.03
C ASP A 446 7.92 1.80 25.84
N GLN A 447 8.99 1.34 25.21
CA GLN A 447 10.28 1.17 25.86
C GLN A 447 10.84 2.48 26.42
N GLN A 448 10.72 3.58 25.65
CA GLN A 448 11.15 4.90 26.11
C GLN A 448 10.27 5.40 27.28
N ALA A 449 8.96 5.20 27.19
CA ALA A 449 8.06 5.54 28.29
C ALA A 449 8.40 4.78 29.58
N GLU A 450 8.67 3.48 29.50
CA GLU A 450 9.09 2.66 30.64
C GLU A 450 10.43 3.14 31.23
N ALA A 451 11.38 3.51 30.37
CA ALA A 451 12.65 4.09 30.85
C ALA A 451 12.45 5.41 31.61
N ILE A 452 11.51 6.26 31.18
CA ILE A 452 11.17 7.51 31.88
C ILE A 452 10.48 7.20 33.23
N ILE A 453 9.56 6.24 33.26
CA ILE A 453 8.89 5.81 34.47
C ILE A 453 9.93 5.28 35.47
N ALA A 454 10.78 4.34 35.05
CA ALA A 454 11.83 3.76 35.90
C ALA A 454 12.81 4.83 36.44
N LYS A 455 13.21 5.79 35.61
CA LYS A 455 14.11 6.90 36.02
C LYS A 455 13.49 7.81 37.08
N ASN A 456 12.16 7.97 37.08
CA ASN A 456 11.45 8.84 38.01
C ASN A 456 10.79 8.09 39.17
N THR A 457 10.86 6.74 39.19
CA THR A 457 10.44 5.92 40.32
C THR A 457 11.58 5.80 41.31
N VAL A 458 11.37 6.29 42.53
CA VAL A 458 12.32 6.12 43.64
C VAL A 458 11.99 4.81 44.32
N GLU A 459 12.95 3.87 44.38
CA GLU A 459 12.81 2.68 45.21
C GLU A 459 12.76 3.14 46.69
N LEU A 460 11.66 2.84 47.36
CA LEU A 460 11.53 3.06 48.78
C LEU A 460 12.44 2.07 49.50
N PRO A 461 13.25 2.52 50.49
CA PRO A 461 13.96 1.60 51.37
C PRO A 461 12.92 0.72 52.06
N ASP A 462 13.17 -0.62 52.08
CA ASP A 462 12.32 -1.56 52.78
C ASP A 462 12.07 -1.09 54.23
N ILE A 463 10.82 -0.65 54.50
CA ILE A 463 10.43 -0.28 55.87
C ILE A 463 10.42 -1.58 56.67
N ILE A 464 11.42 -1.75 57.55
CA ILE A 464 11.48 -2.84 58.48
C ILE A 464 10.27 -2.70 59.40
N THR A 465 9.27 -3.56 59.20
CA THR A 465 8.12 -3.64 60.11
C THR A 465 8.63 -4.07 61.48
N ALA A 466 8.03 -3.57 62.56
CA ALA A 466 8.42 -3.82 63.96
C ALA A 466 8.53 -5.30 64.33
N ASN A 467 8.19 -6.23 63.45
CA ASN A 467 8.29 -7.67 63.57
C ASN A 467 9.46 -8.31 62.77
N GLY A 468 10.35 -7.52 62.18
CA GLY A 468 11.56 -8.03 61.52
C GLY A 468 11.36 -8.88 60.27
N LYS A 469 10.19 -8.84 59.66
CA LYS A 469 9.93 -9.51 58.37
C LYS A 469 9.76 -8.46 57.29
N PRO A 470 10.52 -8.52 56.18
CA PRO A 470 10.30 -7.66 55.04
C PRO A 470 8.94 -8.04 54.40
N GLN A 471 7.99 -7.07 54.34
CA GLN A 471 6.83 -7.19 53.50
C GLN A 471 7.24 -6.80 52.08
N ARG A 472 7.42 -7.80 51.22
CA ARG A 472 7.52 -7.55 49.78
C ARG A 472 6.10 -7.15 49.31
N GLY A 473 5.97 -5.93 48.83
CA GLY A 473 4.78 -5.52 48.08
C GLY A 473 4.65 -6.40 46.85
N HIS A 474 3.47 -6.98 46.67
CA HIS A 474 3.06 -7.68 45.46
C HIS A 474 2.45 -6.69 44.49
#